data_d08f164ee1eae70f1ddd86dd1551ea0c
#
_entry.id   d08f164ee1eae70f1ddd86dd1551ea0c
#
_cell.length_a   1.000
_cell.length_b   1.000
_cell.length_c   1.000
_cell.angle_alpha   90.00
_cell.angle_beta   90.00
_cell.angle_gamma   90.00
#
_symmetry.space_group_name_H-M   'P 1'
#
loop_
_entity.id
_entity.type
_entity.pdbx_description
1 polymer ?
#
loop_
_entity_poly.entity_id
_entity_poly.type
_entity_poly.pdbx_seq_one_letter_code
_entity_poly.pdbx_strand_id
1 'polypeptide(L)'
;MLCDINVRVTYLYDCTRSKSYNWYLYIKIIFFYNFYFSSLFYKNPQKYALEVETFFLNDRVEQMIQFWKEEKASVVSDYFIYKSLVFATQNLTSLDFKSYKKQFSSLVTKLNAPSLLVYLQADISHLMRQIKKRGRPFEQEIKEDYLRKIDQGYENLMQTNFSFPVVKIEVDELNFEADTTAFQSILRKIYATTFL
;
A
#
# COMPACT_ATOMS: atom_id res chain seq x y z
N MET A 1 0.53 -6.76 4.89
CA MET A 1 -0.58 -7.33 5.61
C MET A 1 -1.40 -6.34 6.40
N LEU A 2 -0.86 -5.54 7.27
CA LEU A 2 -1.45 -4.24 7.60
C LEU A 2 -1.51 -3.35 6.33
N CYS A 3 -0.70 -3.67 5.34
CA CYS A 3 -0.73 -3.05 4.02
C CYS A 3 -2.06 -3.17 3.28
N ASP A 4 -2.94 -4.10 3.66
CA ASP A 4 -4.28 -4.26 3.10
C ASP A 4 -5.38 -3.56 3.92
N ILE A 5 -5.03 -2.85 5.01
CA ILE A 5 -5.95 -1.90 5.62
C ILE A 5 -6.16 -0.83 4.56
N ASN A 6 -7.35 -0.82 3.99
CA ASN A 6 -7.81 -0.15 2.78
C ASN A 6 -7.51 1.35 2.67
N VAL A 7 -6.24 1.70 2.66
CA VAL A 7 -5.80 2.87 1.92
C VAL A 7 -5.29 2.31 0.59
N ARG A 8 -6.20 2.09 -0.35
CA ARG A 8 -5.85 1.67 -1.70
C ARG A 8 -5.19 2.86 -2.37
N VAL A 9 -3.89 2.81 -2.40
CA VAL A 9 -3.11 3.68 -3.26
C VAL A 9 -2.96 2.96 -4.58
N THR A 10 -3.64 3.46 -5.60
CA THR A 10 -3.65 2.86 -6.94
C THR A 10 -2.80 3.71 -7.87
N TYR A 11 -1.90 3.08 -8.60
CA TYR A 11 -1.08 3.74 -9.61
C TYR A 11 -1.56 3.43 -11.01
N LEU A 12 -1.50 4.42 -11.87
CA LEU A 12 -1.65 4.23 -13.30
C LEU A 12 -0.29 4.37 -13.98
N TYR A 13 0.09 3.33 -14.70
CA TYR A 13 1.18 3.36 -15.66
C TYR A 13 0.62 2.93 -17.01
N ASP A 14 1.02 3.55 -18.11
CA ASP A 14 0.44 3.32 -19.42
C ASP A 14 0.93 2.01 -20.09
N CYS A 15 0.01 1.12 -20.49
CA CYS A 15 0.29 -0.21 -21.01
C CYS A 15 -0.41 -0.62 -22.29
N THR A 16 0.32 -1.25 -23.19
CA THR A 16 -0.24 -2.09 -24.24
C THR A 16 0.46 -3.45 -24.31
N ARG A 17 -0.32 -4.52 -24.11
CA ARG A 17 -0.09 -5.96 -24.37
C ARG A 17 0.55 -6.85 -23.31
N SER A 18 -0.27 -7.79 -22.87
CA SER A 18 0.00 -8.90 -21.96
C SER A 18 0.44 -10.18 -22.68
N LYS A 19 1.39 -10.91 -22.07
CA LYS A 19 1.56 -12.37 -22.24
C LYS A 19 1.53 -13.02 -20.87
N SER A 20 0.74 -14.09 -20.74
CA SER A 20 0.49 -14.82 -19.51
C SER A 20 1.70 -15.63 -19.05
N TYR A 21 2.14 -15.42 -17.83
CA TYR A 21 3.11 -16.26 -17.14
C TYR A 21 2.53 -16.83 -15.83
N ASN A 22 3.20 -17.82 -15.29
CA ASN A 22 2.74 -18.69 -14.20
C ASN A 22 2.68 -17.96 -12.82
N TRP A 23 1.96 -16.85 -12.78
CA TRP A 23 1.75 -15.99 -11.61
C TRP A 23 1.09 -16.73 -10.44
N TYR A 24 0.40 -17.84 -10.71
CA TYR A 24 -0.37 -18.56 -9.71
C TYR A 24 0.49 -19.22 -8.62
N LEU A 25 1.67 -19.73 -8.99
CA LEU A 25 2.59 -20.34 -8.03
C LEU A 25 3.32 -19.26 -7.20
N TYR A 26 3.73 -18.19 -7.85
CA TYR A 26 4.41 -17.06 -7.21
C TYR A 26 3.50 -16.34 -6.20
N ILE A 27 2.24 -16.09 -6.57
CA ILE A 27 1.21 -15.53 -5.68
C ILE A 27 0.96 -16.44 -4.48
N LYS A 28 0.92 -17.76 -4.63
CA LYS A 28 0.73 -18.71 -3.50
C LYS A 28 1.90 -18.69 -2.51
N ILE A 29 3.13 -18.63 -3.00
CA ILE A 29 4.32 -18.58 -2.15
C ILE A 29 4.34 -17.26 -1.37
N ILE A 30 4.12 -16.13 -2.02
CA ILE A 30 4.04 -14.82 -1.38
C ILE A 30 2.90 -14.78 -0.34
N PHE A 31 1.74 -15.35 -0.65
CA PHE A 31 0.61 -15.42 0.26
C PHE A 31 0.95 -16.22 1.53
N PHE A 32 1.66 -17.33 1.39
CA PHE A 32 2.10 -18.16 2.53
C PHE A 32 3.13 -17.44 3.40
N TYR A 33 4.15 -16.80 2.81
CA TYR A 33 5.13 -16.01 3.55
C TYR A 33 4.51 -14.79 4.22
N ASN A 34 3.63 -14.08 3.54
CA ASN A 34 2.87 -12.98 4.11
C ASN A 34 2.05 -13.42 5.34
N PHE A 35 1.39 -14.56 5.28
CA PHE A 35 0.62 -15.11 6.39
C PHE A 35 1.52 -15.50 7.57
N TYR A 36 2.65 -16.14 7.31
CA TYR A 36 3.62 -16.56 8.33
C TYR A 36 4.23 -15.37 9.07
N PHE A 37 4.82 -14.43 8.36
CA PHE A 37 5.45 -13.26 8.96
C PHE A 37 4.47 -12.39 9.74
N SER A 38 3.25 -12.32 9.31
CA SER A 38 2.22 -11.59 10.04
C SER A 38 1.81 -12.27 11.33
N SER A 39 1.70 -13.58 11.31
CA SER A 39 1.41 -14.30 12.56
C SER A 39 2.52 -14.11 13.59
N LEU A 40 3.78 -14.02 13.15
CA LEU A 40 4.92 -13.69 14.03
C LEU A 40 4.81 -12.27 14.60
N PHE A 41 4.53 -11.29 13.73
CA PHE A 41 4.37 -9.90 14.15
C PHE A 41 3.26 -9.76 15.21
N TYR A 42 2.08 -10.31 14.97
CA TYR A 42 0.98 -10.21 15.95
C TYR A 42 1.24 -10.96 17.26
N LYS A 43 2.04 -12.04 17.23
CA LYS A 43 2.43 -12.74 18.46
C LYS A 43 3.38 -11.93 19.33
N ASN A 44 4.35 -11.24 18.74
CA ASN A 44 5.31 -10.42 19.46
C ASN A 44 5.84 -9.28 18.57
N PRO A 45 5.10 -8.15 18.48
CA PRO A 45 5.47 -7.02 17.63
C PRO A 45 6.87 -6.49 17.93
N GLN A 46 7.23 -6.35 19.19
CA GLN A 46 8.53 -5.78 19.62
C GLN A 46 9.72 -6.62 19.11
N LYS A 47 9.55 -7.95 19.07
CA LYS A 47 10.62 -8.86 18.67
C LYS A 47 10.76 -8.94 17.14
N TYR A 48 9.65 -8.94 16.42
CA TYR A 48 9.64 -9.29 14.99
C TYR A 48 9.39 -8.11 14.06
N ALA A 49 9.10 -6.91 14.58
CA ALA A 49 8.74 -5.75 13.76
C ALA A 49 9.79 -5.43 12.70
N LEU A 50 11.06 -5.31 13.08
CA LEU A 50 12.13 -4.96 12.14
C LEU A 50 12.31 -6.02 11.05
N GLU A 51 12.29 -7.30 11.42
CA GLU A 51 12.43 -8.40 10.47
C GLU A 51 11.26 -8.40 9.47
N VAL A 52 10.06 -8.26 9.97
CA VAL A 52 8.82 -8.26 9.17
C VAL A 52 8.75 -7.07 8.24
N GLU A 53 8.99 -5.85 8.73
CA GLU A 53 8.98 -4.64 7.90
C GLU A 53 10.09 -4.68 6.84
N THR A 54 11.28 -5.18 7.20
CA THR A 54 12.40 -5.33 6.25
C THR A 54 12.10 -6.36 5.18
N PHE A 55 11.51 -7.50 5.57
CA PHE A 55 11.10 -8.53 4.62
C PHE A 55 10.10 -7.96 3.60
N PHE A 56 9.04 -7.29 4.07
CA PHE A 56 8.03 -6.71 3.18
C PHE A 56 8.59 -5.64 2.27
N LEU A 57 9.50 -4.78 2.77
CA LEU A 57 10.15 -3.77 1.95
C LEU A 57 10.93 -4.40 0.79
N ASN A 58 11.79 -5.39 1.09
CA ASN A 58 12.61 -6.05 0.07
C ASN A 58 11.76 -6.81 -0.95
N ASP A 59 10.78 -7.59 -0.47
CA ASP A 59 9.86 -8.37 -1.31
C ASP A 59 9.09 -7.46 -2.28
N ARG A 60 8.55 -6.33 -1.82
CA ARG A 60 7.83 -5.39 -2.66
C ARG A 60 8.73 -4.69 -3.68
N VAL A 61 9.92 -4.28 -3.27
CA VAL A 61 10.90 -3.68 -4.19
C VAL A 61 11.31 -4.68 -5.26
N GLU A 62 11.57 -5.93 -4.90
CA GLU A 62 11.93 -6.97 -5.87
C GLU A 62 10.81 -7.25 -6.86
N GLN A 63 9.56 -7.38 -6.38
CA GLN A 63 8.38 -7.52 -7.24
C GLN A 63 8.26 -6.37 -8.24
N MET A 64 8.43 -5.12 -7.78
CA MET A 64 8.37 -3.95 -8.65
C MET A 64 9.49 -3.96 -9.69
N ILE A 65 10.73 -4.29 -9.30
CA ILE A 65 11.87 -4.36 -10.23
C ILE A 65 11.66 -5.45 -11.28
N GLN A 66 11.21 -6.64 -10.88
CA GLN A 66 10.95 -7.74 -11.83
C GLN A 66 9.83 -7.37 -12.78
N PHE A 67 8.74 -6.83 -12.26
CA PHE A 67 7.62 -6.38 -13.07
C PHE A 67 8.07 -5.38 -14.18
N TRP A 68 8.88 -4.38 -13.83
CA TRP A 68 9.38 -3.38 -14.78
C TRP A 68 10.34 -3.94 -15.83
N LYS A 69 11.00 -5.06 -15.56
CA LYS A 69 11.86 -5.72 -16.57
C LYS A 69 11.05 -6.44 -17.63
N GLU A 70 9.89 -6.93 -17.28
CA GLU A 70 9.08 -7.80 -18.14
C GLU A 70 8.02 -7.03 -18.92
N GLU A 71 7.49 -5.93 -18.36
CA GLU A 71 6.37 -5.20 -18.93
C GLU A 71 6.77 -3.82 -19.45
N LYS A 72 6.44 -3.57 -20.73
CA LYS A 72 6.52 -2.24 -21.35
C LYS A 72 5.15 -1.55 -21.35
N ALA A 73 4.44 -1.72 -20.31
CA ALA A 73 3.01 -1.53 -20.32
C ALA A 73 2.55 -0.59 -19.20
N SER A 74 1.38 0.10 -19.32
CA SER A 74 0.76 0.86 -18.23
C SER A 74 0.31 -0.07 -17.13
N VAL A 75 0.59 0.29 -15.88
CA VAL A 75 0.34 -0.53 -14.71
C VAL A 75 -0.48 0.22 -13.71
N VAL A 76 -1.47 -0.46 -13.19
CA VAL A 76 -2.16 -0.02 -11.98
C VAL A 76 -1.67 -0.90 -10.83
N SER A 77 -1.06 -0.28 -9.83
CA SER A 77 -0.61 -0.97 -8.61
C SER A 77 -1.44 -0.51 -7.42
N ASP A 78 -1.81 -1.42 -6.54
CA ASP A 78 -2.49 -1.13 -5.27
C ASP A 78 -1.50 -0.88 -4.12
N TYR A 79 -0.20 -0.90 -4.40
CA TYR A 79 0.84 -0.74 -3.39
C TYR A 79 1.76 0.43 -3.70
N PHE A 80 1.87 1.38 -2.77
CA PHE A 80 2.84 2.47 -2.79
C PHE A 80 4.00 2.23 -1.84
N ILE A 81 5.23 2.23 -2.37
CA ILE A 81 6.40 1.85 -1.58
C ILE A 81 6.59 2.73 -0.33
N TYR A 82 6.24 4.02 -0.38
CA TYR A 82 6.32 4.93 0.77
C TYR A 82 5.35 4.56 1.90
N LYS A 83 4.32 3.77 1.62
CA LYS A 83 3.43 3.18 2.61
C LYS A 83 4.22 2.41 3.68
N SER A 84 5.30 1.73 3.29
CA SER A 84 6.15 1.01 4.22
C SER A 84 6.80 1.90 5.27
N LEU A 85 7.10 3.17 4.97
CA LEU A 85 7.60 4.13 5.96
C LEU A 85 6.53 4.50 6.99
N VAL A 86 5.26 4.62 6.57
CA VAL A 86 4.15 4.92 7.49
C VAL A 86 4.03 3.83 8.55
N PHE A 87 4.04 2.56 8.13
CA PHE A 87 3.95 1.43 9.05
C PHE A 87 5.21 1.28 9.91
N ALA A 88 6.39 1.36 9.30
CA ALA A 88 7.66 1.27 10.01
C ALA A 88 7.79 2.34 11.10
N THR A 89 7.29 3.56 10.87
CA THR A 89 7.29 4.63 11.89
C THR A 89 6.47 4.26 13.13
N GLN A 90 5.40 3.47 12.98
CA GLN A 90 4.55 3.06 14.09
C GLN A 90 5.03 1.77 14.77
N ASN A 91 5.68 0.88 14.01
CA ASN A 91 6.00 -0.46 14.45
C ASN A 91 7.43 -0.60 14.99
N LEU A 92 8.37 0.27 14.56
CA LEU A 92 9.79 0.17 14.91
C LEU A 92 10.18 1.10 16.04
N THR A 93 11.22 0.69 16.78
CA THR A 93 11.92 1.62 17.70
C THR A 93 12.60 2.73 16.90
N SER A 94 12.92 3.85 17.54
CA SER A 94 13.60 4.97 16.87
C SER A 94 14.95 4.56 16.25
N LEU A 95 15.67 3.63 16.88
CA LEU A 95 16.95 3.10 16.37
C LEU A 95 16.72 2.23 15.13
N ASP A 96 15.80 1.29 15.21
CA ASP A 96 15.45 0.38 14.12
C ASP A 96 14.91 1.16 12.93
N PHE A 97 14.04 2.14 13.18
CA PHE A 97 13.49 3.00 12.14
C PHE A 97 14.58 3.79 11.40
N LYS A 98 15.59 4.29 12.11
CA LYS A 98 16.74 4.97 11.47
C LYS A 98 17.47 4.05 10.49
N SER A 99 17.73 2.80 10.90
CA SER A 99 18.36 1.79 10.05
C SER A 99 17.49 1.42 8.87
N TYR A 100 16.20 1.16 9.12
CA TYR A 100 15.19 0.86 8.10
C TYR A 100 15.07 1.97 7.05
N LYS A 101 14.99 3.24 7.49
CA LYS A 101 14.90 4.41 6.61
C LYS A 101 16.13 4.53 5.68
N LYS A 102 17.32 4.20 6.18
CA LYS A 102 18.55 4.18 5.35
C LYS A 102 18.43 3.12 4.25
N GLN A 103 17.98 1.91 4.59
CA GLN A 103 17.74 0.83 3.62
C GLN A 103 16.66 1.23 2.62
N PHE A 104 15.53 1.76 3.09
CA PHE A 104 14.45 2.27 2.25
C PHE A 104 14.97 3.27 1.21
N SER A 105 15.73 4.28 1.65
CA SER A 105 16.27 5.30 0.75
C SER A 105 17.18 4.71 -0.34
N SER A 106 17.97 3.69 -0.02
CA SER A 106 18.82 2.98 -1.01
C SER A 106 17.98 2.14 -1.99
N LEU A 107 16.87 1.58 -1.55
CA LEU A 107 16.04 0.71 -2.38
C LEU A 107 15.12 1.51 -3.30
N VAL A 108 14.53 2.60 -2.80
CA VAL A 108 13.58 3.40 -3.57
C VAL A 108 14.22 4.07 -4.80
N THR A 109 15.53 4.35 -4.77
CA THR A 109 16.26 4.89 -5.92
C THR A 109 16.32 3.93 -7.12
N LYS A 110 16.02 2.64 -6.91
CA LYS A 110 15.97 1.63 -7.96
C LYS A 110 14.61 1.53 -8.65
N LEU A 111 13.62 2.25 -8.13
CA LEU A 111 12.23 2.20 -8.60
C LEU A 111 11.91 3.41 -9.46
N ASN A 112 11.07 3.20 -10.46
CA ASN A 112 10.50 4.29 -11.24
C ASN A 112 9.46 5.04 -10.40
N ALA A 113 9.42 6.37 -10.56
CA ALA A 113 8.35 7.18 -9.98
C ALA A 113 7.01 6.85 -10.68
N PRO A 114 5.88 6.86 -9.97
CA PRO A 114 4.58 6.71 -10.59
C PRO A 114 4.23 7.94 -11.44
N SER A 115 3.41 7.74 -12.47
CA SER A 115 2.86 8.86 -13.27
C SER A 115 1.76 9.59 -12.52
N LEU A 116 1.06 8.90 -11.61
CA LEU A 116 -0.01 9.44 -10.78
C LEU A 116 -0.16 8.61 -9.50
N LEU A 117 -0.35 9.29 -8.38
CA LEU A 117 -0.73 8.69 -7.11
C LEU A 117 -2.20 8.99 -6.81
N VAL A 118 -3.02 7.95 -6.66
CA VAL A 118 -4.41 8.09 -6.21
C VAL A 118 -4.49 7.64 -4.76
N TYR A 119 -4.77 8.58 -3.85
CA TYR A 119 -4.95 8.32 -2.43
C TYR A 119 -6.44 8.24 -2.10
N LEU A 120 -6.92 7.06 -1.75
CA LEU A 120 -8.29 6.85 -1.29
C LEU A 120 -8.32 7.01 0.22
N GLN A 121 -8.93 8.09 0.70
CA GLN A 121 -9.09 8.37 2.12
C GLN A 121 -10.43 7.86 2.62
N ALA A 122 -10.41 7.25 3.79
CA ALA A 122 -11.61 6.80 4.50
C ALA A 122 -11.52 7.12 5.99
N ASP A 123 -12.66 7.40 6.62
CA ASP A 123 -12.75 7.60 8.06
C ASP A 123 -12.39 6.35 8.86
N ILE A 124 -11.87 6.53 10.06
CA ILE A 124 -11.50 5.43 10.95
C ILE A 124 -12.68 4.50 11.22
N SER A 125 -13.88 5.07 11.40
CA SER A 125 -15.11 4.28 11.58
C SER A 125 -15.43 3.40 10.36
N HIS A 126 -15.21 3.92 9.14
CA HIS A 126 -15.35 3.15 7.90
C HIS A 126 -14.31 2.03 7.84
N LEU A 127 -13.04 2.33 8.10
CA LEU A 127 -11.95 1.34 8.12
C LEU A 127 -12.23 0.20 9.12
N MET A 128 -12.68 0.52 10.34
CA MET A 128 -13.06 -0.48 11.35
C MET A 128 -14.19 -1.39 10.88
N ARG A 129 -15.22 -0.84 10.22
CA ARG A 129 -16.29 -1.65 9.62
C ARG A 129 -15.77 -2.60 8.54
N GLN A 130 -14.87 -2.11 7.67
CA GLN A 130 -14.28 -2.93 6.60
C GLN A 130 -13.40 -4.05 7.16
N ILE A 131 -12.61 -3.79 8.20
CA ILE A 131 -11.80 -4.80 8.89
C ILE A 131 -12.70 -5.91 9.47
N LYS A 132 -13.77 -5.52 10.16
CA LYS A 132 -14.76 -6.49 10.69
C LYS A 132 -15.42 -7.30 9.58
N LYS A 133 -15.88 -6.65 8.51
CA LYS A 133 -16.52 -7.31 7.36
C LYS A 133 -15.60 -8.33 6.69
N ARG A 134 -14.30 -7.99 6.58
CA ARG A 134 -13.29 -8.86 5.99
C ARG A 134 -12.99 -10.11 6.83
N GLY A 135 -13.15 -10.04 8.14
CA GLY A 135 -13.14 -11.18 9.06
C GLY A 135 -11.80 -11.91 9.20
N ARG A 136 -10.66 -11.30 8.86
CA ARG A 136 -9.35 -11.93 9.04
C ARG A 136 -9.01 -12.04 10.53
N PRO A 137 -8.73 -13.24 11.09
CA PRO A 137 -8.57 -13.44 12.53
C PRO A 137 -7.53 -12.52 13.17
N PHE A 138 -6.38 -12.35 12.52
CA PHE A 138 -5.26 -11.54 13.03
C PHE A 138 -5.50 -10.03 12.96
N GLU A 139 -6.54 -9.56 12.25
CA GLU A 139 -6.90 -8.16 12.14
C GLU A 139 -7.99 -7.75 13.14
N GLN A 140 -8.67 -8.72 13.76
CA GLN A 140 -9.80 -8.44 14.66
C GLN A 140 -9.38 -7.76 15.97
N GLU A 141 -8.09 -7.85 16.33
CA GLU A 141 -7.53 -7.20 17.53
C GLU A 141 -6.96 -5.79 17.24
N ILE A 142 -7.06 -5.31 15.99
CA ILE A 142 -6.59 -3.98 15.63
C ILE A 142 -7.43 -2.93 16.37
N LYS A 143 -6.72 -2.07 17.12
CA LYS A 143 -7.33 -1.01 17.90
C LYS A 143 -7.49 0.26 17.06
N GLU A 144 -8.53 1.02 17.34
CA GLU A 144 -8.81 2.30 16.68
C GLU A 144 -7.63 3.28 16.82
N ASP A 145 -6.99 3.37 18.00
CA ASP A 145 -5.83 4.22 18.22
C ASP A 145 -4.64 3.90 17.31
N TYR A 146 -4.46 2.63 16.97
CA TYR A 146 -3.44 2.24 16.01
C TYR A 146 -3.77 2.75 14.61
N LEU A 147 -5.03 2.61 14.18
CA LEU A 147 -5.48 3.14 12.89
C LEU A 147 -5.37 4.65 12.81
N ARG A 148 -5.68 5.38 13.88
CA ARG A 148 -5.48 6.84 13.94
C ARG A 148 -4.03 7.25 13.75
N LYS A 149 -3.09 6.52 14.33
CA LYS A 149 -1.65 6.77 14.14
C LYS A 149 -1.21 6.49 12.69
N ILE A 150 -1.71 5.42 12.09
CA ILE A 150 -1.45 5.11 10.68
C ILE A 150 -2.04 6.18 9.77
N ASP A 151 -3.27 6.62 10.01
CA ASP A 151 -3.95 7.68 9.26
C ASP A 151 -3.16 9.00 9.33
N GLN A 152 -2.74 9.41 10.54
CA GLN A 152 -1.85 10.57 10.70
C GLN A 152 -0.53 10.41 9.93
N GLY A 153 0.01 9.20 9.89
CA GLY A 153 1.20 8.89 9.08
C GLY A 153 0.96 9.09 7.59
N TYR A 154 -0.21 8.72 7.09
CA TYR A 154 -0.60 8.98 5.70
C TYR A 154 -0.83 10.46 5.42
N GLU A 155 -1.50 11.18 6.31
CA GLU A 155 -1.66 12.63 6.17
C GLU A 155 -0.30 13.33 6.07
N ASN A 156 0.65 12.98 6.94
CA ASN A 156 2.02 13.50 6.87
C ASN A 156 2.72 13.10 5.56
N LEU A 157 2.51 11.89 5.07
CA LEU A 157 3.06 11.43 3.80
C LEU A 157 2.48 12.23 2.62
N MET A 158 1.17 12.51 2.63
CA MET A 158 0.50 13.28 1.57
C MET A 158 0.93 14.76 1.55
N GLN A 159 1.49 15.29 2.63
CA GLN A 159 2.11 16.63 2.67
C GLN A 159 3.51 16.64 2.04
N THR A 160 4.07 15.49 1.70
CA THR A 160 5.37 15.40 1.03
C THR A 160 5.25 15.99 -0.39
N ASN A 161 6.22 16.80 -0.78
CA ASN A 161 6.27 17.33 -2.15
C ASN A 161 6.79 16.23 -3.11
N PHE A 162 5.89 15.45 -3.68
CA PHE A 162 6.21 14.45 -4.68
C PHE A 162 6.52 15.09 -6.05
N SER A 163 7.37 14.44 -6.84
CA SER A 163 7.69 14.86 -8.22
C SER A 163 6.60 14.47 -9.24
N PHE A 164 5.51 13.89 -8.79
CA PHE A 164 4.37 13.42 -9.59
C PHE A 164 3.05 13.87 -8.96
N PRO A 165 1.98 13.99 -9.76
CA PRO A 165 0.68 14.43 -9.26
C PRO A 165 0.06 13.43 -8.27
N VAL A 166 -0.69 13.97 -7.30
CA VAL A 166 -1.43 13.21 -6.29
C VAL A 166 -2.90 13.61 -6.33
N VAL A 167 -3.79 12.63 -6.45
CA VAL A 167 -5.24 12.82 -6.34
C VAL A 167 -5.73 12.21 -5.05
N LYS A 168 -6.33 13.03 -4.19
CA LYS A 168 -7.01 12.58 -2.97
C LYS A 168 -8.50 12.40 -3.24
N ILE A 169 -9.05 11.24 -2.87
CA ILE A 169 -10.45 10.88 -3.04
C ILE A 169 -11.01 10.38 -1.72
N GLU A 170 -11.99 11.07 -1.16
CA GLU A 170 -12.75 10.60 0.00
C GLU A 170 -13.75 9.52 -0.47
N VAL A 171 -13.77 8.37 0.24
CA VAL A 171 -14.55 7.19 -0.19
C VAL A 171 -15.61 6.74 0.81
N ASP A 172 -15.84 7.48 1.89
CA ASP A 172 -16.73 7.06 2.98
C ASP A 172 -18.18 6.87 2.53
N GLU A 173 -18.65 7.74 1.66
CA GLU A 173 -20.02 7.72 1.12
C GLU A 173 -20.10 7.06 -0.27
N LEU A 174 -18.99 6.60 -0.81
CA LEU A 174 -18.92 6.05 -2.16
C LEU A 174 -19.03 4.53 -2.14
N ASN A 175 -20.13 4.00 -2.62
CA ASN A 175 -20.28 2.57 -2.91
C ASN A 175 -19.85 2.26 -4.36
N PHE A 176 -18.59 2.59 -4.69
CA PHE A 176 -18.07 2.46 -6.07
C PHE A 176 -17.97 1.01 -6.57
N GLU A 177 -18.11 0.01 -5.69
CA GLU A 177 -18.19 -1.40 -6.08
C GLU A 177 -19.55 -1.75 -6.67
N ALA A 178 -20.64 -1.12 -6.20
CA ALA A 178 -22.01 -1.40 -6.62
C ALA A 178 -22.65 -0.25 -7.43
N ASP A 179 -22.14 0.98 -7.31
CA ASP A 179 -22.67 2.16 -7.98
C ASP A 179 -21.71 2.63 -9.10
N THR A 180 -22.13 2.39 -10.33
CA THR A 180 -21.40 2.81 -11.54
C THR A 180 -21.23 4.33 -11.61
N THR A 181 -22.17 5.11 -11.09
CA THR A 181 -22.07 6.59 -11.09
C THR A 181 -20.96 7.06 -10.14
N ALA A 182 -20.89 6.47 -8.95
CA ALA A 182 -19.81 6.72 -7.99
C ALA A 182 -18.44 6.35 -8.60
N PHE A 183 -18.34 5.19 -9.24
CA PHE A 183 -17.12 4.77 -9.94
C PHE A 183 -16.72 5.74 -11.04
N GLN A 184 -17.66 6.17 -11.89
CA GLN A 184 -17.39 7.15 -12.94
C GLN A 184 -16.94 8.51 -12.38
N SER A 185 -17.48 8.93 -11.24
CA SER A 185 -17.04 10.18 -10.59
C SER A 185 -15.58 10.12 -10.15
N ILE A 186 -15.14 8.97 -9.64
CA ILE A 186 -13.73 8.71 -9.30
C ILE A 186 -12.85 8.79 -10.56
N LEU A 187 -13.25 8.11 -11.63
CA LEU A 187 -12.51 8.14 -12.90
C LEU A 187 -12.37 9.56 -13.45
N ARG A 188 -13.43 10.37 -13.42
CA ARG A 188 -13.37 11.78 -13.86
C ARG A 188 -12.36 12.60 -13.06
N LYS A 189 -12.29 12.43 -11.73
CA LYS A 189 -11.28 13.10 -10.88
C LYS A 189 -9.86 12.67 -11.28
N ILE A 190 -9.65 11.38 -11.51
CA ILE A 190 -8.36 10.83 -11.94
C ILE A 190 -7.96 11.44 -13.30
N TYR A 191 -8.83 11.37 -14.30
CA TYR A 191 -8.56 11.91 -15.64
C TYR A 191 -8.30 13.42 -15.63
N ALA A 192 -9.07 14.19 -14.88
CA ALA A 192 -8.87 15.64 -14.77
C ALA A 192 -7.48 16.02 -14.23
N THR A 193 -6.84 15.15 -13.44
CA THR A 193 -5.50 15.42 -12.89
C THR A 193 -4.38 14.91 -13.80
N THR A 194 -4.66 13.95 -14.66
CA THR A 194 -3.64 13.32 -15.52
C THR A 194 -3.37 14.16 -16.78
N PHE A 195 -4.31 14.99 -17.21
CA PHE A 195 -4.24 15.76 -18.46
C PHE A 195 -4.11 17.28 -18.25
N LEU A 196 -3.71 17.73 -17.06
CA LEU A 196 -3.25 19.07 -16.77
C LEU A 196 -1.73 19.12 -16.74
#